data_9a14f299da49c246cc093ad510ea82b9
#
_entry.id   9a14f299da49c246cc093ad510ea82b9
#
_cell.length_a   1.000
_cell.length_b   1.000
_cell.length_c   1.000
_cell.angle_alpha   90.00
_cell.angle_beta   90.00
_cell.angle_gamma   90.00
#
_symmetry.space_group_name_H-M   'P 1'
#
loop_
_entity.id
_entity.type
_entity.pdbx_description
1 polymer ?
#
loop_
_entity_poly.entity_id
_entity_poly.type
_entity_poly.pdbx_seq_one_letter_code
_entity_poly.pdbx_strand_id
1 'polypeptide(L)' 'PKVRIEVLVEDAEAQSIIDTIVTTANTGSIGDGKLWVTPVEQVIRIRTGERGGDAL' A
#
# COMPACT_ATOMS: atom_id res chain seq x y z
N PRO A 1 3.61 -11.02 -18.44
CA PRO A 1 4.19 -10.04 -17.50
C PRO A 1 3.22 -9.65 -16.42
N LYS A 2 3.75 -9.41 -15.23
CA LYS A 2 2.97 -9.00 -14.07
C LYS A 2 3.52 -7.69 -13.51
N VAL A 3 2.64 -6.88 -12.94
CA VAL A 3 3.04 -5.63 -12.29
C VAL A 3 2.81 -5.78 -10.79
N ARG A 4 3.80 -5.36 -10.02
CA ARG A 4 3.70 -5.29 -8.57
C ARG A 4 3.77 -3.82 -8.16
N ILE A 5 2.79 -3.40 -7.35
CA ILE A 5 2.72 -2.03 -6.84
C ILE A 5 2.83 -2.10 -5.32
N GLU A 6 3.68 -1.25 -4.74
CA GLU A 6 3.83 -1.15 -3.30
C GLU A 6 3.41 0.24 -2.83
N VAL A 7 2.66 0.28 -1.74
CA VAL A 7 2.15 1.54 -1.18
C VAL A 7 2.40 1.52 0.32
N LEU A 8 3.07 2.55 0.82
CA LEU A 8 3.30 2.74 2.25
C LEU A 8 2.23 3.67 2.81
N VAL A 9 1.56 3.23 3.86
CA VAL A 9 0.44 3.98 4.44
C VAL A 9 0.49 3.92 5.96
N GLU A 10 -0.16 4.88 6.60
CA GLU A 10 -0.41 4.83 8.03
C GLU A 10 -1.41 3.72 8.37
N ASP A 11 -1.25 3.08 9.51
CA ASP A 11 -2.17 2.03 9.95
C ASP A 11 -3.62 2.51 9.97
N ALA A 12 -3.84 3.72 10.43
CA ALA A 12 -5.19 4.28 10.53
C ALA A 12 -5.89 4.43 9.17
N GLU A 13 -5.13 4.51 8.08
CA GLU A 13 -5.66 4.70 6.73
C GLU A 13 -5.70 3.40 5.93
N ALA A 14 -5.08 2.35 6.44
CA ALA A 14 -4.87 1.12 5.68
C ALA A 14 -6.18 0.52 5.17
N GLN A 15 -7.19 0.41 6.02
CA GLN A 15 -8.44 -0.23 5.63
C GLN A 15 -9.18 0.56 4.53
N SER A 16 -9.23 1.88 4.63
CA SER A 16 -9.89 2.70 3.61
C SER A 16 -9.15 2.62 2.28
N ILE A 17 -7.84 2.54 2.30
CA ILE A 17 -7.02 2.42 1.10
C ILE A 17 -7.23 1.04 0.46
N ILE A 18 -7.26 -0.03 1.25
CA ILE A 18 -7.55 -1.38 0.78
C ILE A 18 -8.91 -1.40 0.07
N ASP A 19 -9.94 -0.86 0.71
CA ASP A 19 -11.28 -0.84 0.17
C ASP A 19 -11.35 -0.07 -1.15
N THR A 20 -10.64 1.05 -1.24
CA THR A 20 -10.55 1.85 -2.46
C THR A 20 -9.89 1.08 -3.59
N ILE A 21 -8.78 0.41 -3.31
CA ILE A 21 -8.06 -0.39 -4.31
C ILE A 21 -8.92 -1.54 -4.80
N VAL A 22 -9.54 -2.28 -3.90
CA VAL A 22 -10.40 -3.41 -4.25
C VAL A 22 -11.57 -2.95 -5.12
N THR A 23 -12.24 -1.89 -4.73
CA THR A 23 -13.38 -1.36 -5.47
C THR A 23 -12.97 -0.88 -6.86
N THR A 24 -11.84 -0.20 -6.97
CA THR A 24 -11.36 0.38 -8.22
C THR A 24 -10.83 -0.68 -9.18
N ALA A 25 -10.08 -1.66 -8.65
CA ALA A 25 -9.42 -2.67 -9.47
C ALA A 25 -10.30 -3.87 -9.81
N ASN A 26 -11.41 -4.05 -9.13
CA ASN A 26 -12.29 -5.20 -9.32
C ASN A 26 -13.09 -5.04 -10.61
N THR A 27 -12.87 -5.95 -11.55
CA THR A 27 -13.67 -6.03 -12.78
C THR A 27 -14.55 -7.28 -12.80
N GLY A 28 -14.44 -8.14 -11.79
CA GLY A 28 -15.13 -9.42 -11.72
C GLY A 28 -14.50 -10.50 -12.60
N SER A 29 -13.35 -10.24 -13.18
CA SER A 29 -12.67 -11.15 -14.09
C SER A 29 -11.48 -11.82 -13.43
N ILE A 30 -11.16 -13.04 -13.91
CA ILE A 30 -9.92 -13.71 -13.55
C ILE A 30 -8.76 -12.82 -14.04
N GLY A 31 -7.77 -12.57 -13.17
CA GLY A 31 -6.63 -11.74 -13.54
C GLY A 31 -6.66 -10.34 -12.91
N ASP A 32 -7.70 -10.01 -12.15
CA ASP A 32 -7.75 -8.74 -11.42
C ASP A 32 -6.59 -8.61 -10.41
N GLY A 33 -6.02 -9.74 -9.99
CA GLY A 33 -4.86 -9.74 -9.14
C GLY A 33 -5.17 -9.97 -7.67
N LYS A 34 -4.17 -9.71 -6.85
CA LYS A 34 -4.24 -9.91 -5.41
C LYS A 34 -3.66 -8.70 -4.70
N LEU A 35 -4.18 -8.45 -3.51
CA LEU A 35 -3.64 -7.47 -2.60
C LEU A 35 -3.33 -8.17 -1.27
N TRP A 36 -2.18 -7.89 -0.71
CA TRP A 36 -1.88 -8.32 0.66
C TRP A 36 -1.19 -7.20 1.41
N VAL A 37 -1.27 -7.27 2.73
CA VAL A 37 -0.72 -6.25 3.62
C VAL A 37 0.32 -6.89 4.52
N THR A 38 1.47 -6.22 4.65
CA THR A 38 2.51 -6.64 5.56
C THR A 38 2.88 -5.46 6.46
N PRO A 39 3.22 -5.73 7.72
CA PRO A 39 3.71 -4.66 8.58
C PRO A 39 5.07 -4.16 8.12
N VAL A 40 5.28 -2.86 8.26
CA VAL A 40 6.57 -2.21 8.02
C VAL A 40 7.06 -1.70 9.36
N GLU A 41 8.19 -2.20 9.80
CA GLU A 41 8.73 -1.84 11.11
C GLU A 41 9.32 -0.44 11.14
N GLN A 42 9.99 -0.04 10.06
CA GLN A 42 10.63 1.26 9.96
C GLN A 42 10.52 1.82 8.55
N VAL A 43 10.21 3.11 8.46
CA VAL A 43 10.27 3.87 7.22
C VAL A 43 11.17 5.08 7.48
N ILE A 44 12.13 5.30 6.62
CA ILE A 44 13.10 6.38 6.77
C ILE A 44 13.24 7.08 5.42
N ARG A 45 13.04 8.39 5.40
CA ARG A 45 13.32 9.18 4.20
C ARG A 45 14.81 9.44 4.14
N ILE A 46 15.47 8.94 3.14
CA ILE A 46 16.94 8.98 3.07
C ILE A 46 17.46 10.42 3.02
N ARG A 47 16.83 11.27 2.23
CA ARG A 47 17.29 12.64 2.04
C ARG A 47 17.27 13.47 3.32
N THR A 48 16.24 13.31 4.14
CA THR A 48 16.01 14.17 5.31
C THR A 48 16.21 13.45 6.64
N GLY A 49 16.25 12.12 6.63
CA GLY A 49 16.35 11.31 7.84
C GLY A 49 15.09 11.21 8.65
N GLU A 50 13.97 11.73 8.17
CA GLU A 50 12.69 11.62 8.86
C GLU A 50 12.25 10.17 8.96
N ARG A 51 11.53 9.83 10.03
CA ARG A 51 11.14 8.46 10.34
C ARG A 51 9.65 8.36 10.60
N GLY A 52 9.12 7.12 10.44
CA GLY A 52 7.75 6.83 10.72
C GLY A 52 6.80 7.59 9.81
N GLY A 53 5.69 8.08 10.37
CA GLY A 53 4.67 8.82 9.61
C GLY A 53 5.21 10.00 8.85
N ASP A 54 6.21 10.68 9.39
CA ASP A 54 6.83 11.84 8.75
C ASP A 54 7.63 11.47 7.50
N ALA A 55 7.95 10.19 7.31
CA ALA A 55 8.68 9.69 6.15
C ALA A 55 7.77 9.25 5.00
N LEU A 56 6.48 9.25 5.20
CA LEU A 56 5.51 8.82 4.20
C LEU A 56 5.18 9.87 3.15
#